data_4bb2b0fbe76a3f773ecee42f1a2ddbe1
#
_entry.id   4bb2b0fbe76a3f773ecee42f1a2ddbe1
#
_cell.length_a   1.000
_cell.length_b   1.000
_cell.length_c   1.000
_cell.angle_alpha   90.00
_cell.angle_beta   90.00
_cell.angle_gamma   90.00
#
_symmetry.space_group_name_H-M   'P 1'
#
loop_
_entity.id
_entity.type
_entity.pdbx_description
1 polymer ?
#
loop_
_entity_poly.entity_id
_entity_poly.type
_entity_poly.pdbx_seq_one_letter_code
_entity_poly.pdbx_strand_id
1 'polypeptide(L)'
;MEYVEARRAKVEERLEEVVARVEPEELSEQLADVVLAGGKRVRPTLTMLVCEAAGGDPEDALDFGVGIELVHNASLVVDDIIDRSALRRGEASAWAAYGYGPAIVASDGLLGEAFALFDDPRAMSAVADAMVELGEGEATELVDRPETEEEYMTLARRKTGALFRAAAELGAIAADADQRTVETFGEYAERVGVAFQIRDDVLDATGDEAALGKPAGQDESLERPSVVRVTDRPVSEINRLAEREGERATAALDSLDLAEGEAREYLESLTAFVVERER
;
A
#
# COMPACT_ATOMS: atom_id res chain seq x y z
N MET A 1 20.35 -1.17 4.42
CA MET A 1 19.39 -1.30 5.54
C MET A 1 19.28 0.00 6.34
N GLU A 2 20.37 0.60 6.80
CA GLU A 2 20.35 1.86 7.57
C GLU A 2 19.66 3.02 6.85
N TYR A 3 19.82 3.11 5.54
CA TYR A 3 19.23 4.14 4.69
C TYR A 3 17.68 4.14 4.69
N VAL A 4 17.05 2.98 4.56
CA VAL A 4 15.58 2.84 4.60
C VAL A 4 15.06 2.96 6.03
N GLU A 5 15.78 2.40 7.01
CA GLU A 5 15.39 2.49 8.42
C GLU A 5 15.39 3.94 8.94
N ALA A 6 16.30 4.79 8.44
CA ALA A 6 16.29 6.22 8.80
C ALA A 6 15.02 6.93 8.30
N ARG A 7 14.55 6.63 7.08
CA ARG A 7 13.29 7.19 6.55
C ARG A 7 12.08 6.65 7.30
N ARG A 8 12.08 5.35 7.57
CA ARG A 8 11.02 4.73 8.35
C ARG A 8 10.89 5.35 9.75
N ALA A 9 12.00 5.61 10.43
CA ALA A 9 11.99 6.25 11.74
C ALA A 9 11.36 7.65 11.69
N LYS A 10 11.66 8.46 10.67
CA LYS A 10 11.03 9.77 10.48
C LYS A 10 9.53 9.68 10.22
N VAL A 11 9.11 8.69 9.42
CA VAL A 11 7.68 8.42 9.17
C VAL A 11 6.97 8.04 10.47
N GLU A 12 7.56 7.15 11.29
CA GLU A 12 6.97 6.76 12.58
C GLU A 12 6.84 7.96 13.52
N GLU A 13 7.91 8.76 13.68
CA GLU A 13 7.88 9.98 14.50
C GLU A 13 6.79 10.96 14.02
N ARG A 14 6.67 11.16 12.70
CA ARG A 14 5.68 12.06 12.15
C ARG A 14 4.25 11.54 12.29
N LEU A 15 4.03 10.22 12.16
CA LEU A 15 2.75 9.57 12.44
C LEU A 15 2.33 9.79 13.89
N GLU A 16 3.24 9.59 14.85
CA GLU A 16 2.99 9.86 16.28
C GLU A 16 2.57 11.32 16.52
N GLU A 17 3.27 12.28 15.92
CA GLU A 17 2.92 13.69 16.01
C GLU A 17 1.54 14.03 15.44
N VAL A 18 1.16 13.40 14.32
CA VAL A 18 -0.13 13.66 13.68
C VAL A 18 -1.27 13.13 14.55
N VAL A 19 -1.20 11.90 15.02
CA VAL A 19 -2.28 11.30 15.81
C VAL A 19 -2.39 11.92 17.21
N ALA A 20 -1.26 12.36 17.81
CA ALA A 20 -1.26 12.99 19.14
C ALA A 20 -1.96 14.36 19.18
N ARG A 21 -2.24 14.99 18.03
CA ARG A 21 -2.94 16.29 17.96
C ARG A 21 -4.45 16.17 17.85
N VAL A 22 -4.95 14.96 17.65
CA VAL A 22 -6.38 14.73 17.41
C VAL A 22 -7.16 14.87 18.71
N GLU A 23 -8.31 15.51 18.65
CA GLU A 23 -9.26 15.64 19.76
C GLU A 23 -10.59 14.97 19.40
N PRO A 24 -11.29 14.36 20.37
CA PRO A 24 -10.91 14.21 21.79
C PRO A 24 -9.81 13.16 22.02
N GLU A 25 -9.23 13.14 23.22
CA GLU A 25 -8.13 12.24 23.62
C GLU A 25 -8.44 10.76 23.30
N GLU A 26 -9.69 10.32 23.53
CA GLU A 26 -10.12 8.94 23.24
C GLU A 26 -10.02 8.60 21.75
N LEU A 27 -10.24 9.55 20.85
CA LEU A 27 -10.06 9.36 19.42
C LEU A 27 -8.57 9.31 19.08
N SER A 28 -7.76 10.21 19.65
CA SER A 28 -6.29 10.19 19.47
C SER A 28 -5.70 8.83 19.85
N GLU A 29 -6.10 8.27 21.02
CA GLU A 29 -5.67 6.94 21.46
C GLU A 29 -6.06 5.85 20.46
N GLN A 30 -7.30 5.87 19.95
CA GLN A 30 -7.76 4.89 18.96
C GLN A 30 -7.00 4.99 17.64
N LEU A 31 -6.72 6.22 17.16
CA LEU A 31 -5.91 6.42 15.95
C LEU A 31 -4.47 5.95 16.16
N ALA A 32 -3.88 6.24 17.32
CA ALA A 32 -2.54 5.77 17.66
C ALA A 32 -2.46 4.24 17.66
N ASP A 33 -3.42 3.55 18.29
CA ASP A 33 -3.48 2.09 18.31
C ASP A 33 -3.57 1.49 16.89
N VAL A 34 -4.35 2.10 15.99
CA VAL A 34 -4.46 1.65 14.61
C VAL A 34 -3.17 1.88 13.84
N VAL A 35 -2.62 3.10 13.92
CA VAL A 35 -1.51 3.53 13.08
C VAL A 35 -0.18 2.97 13.59
N LEU A 36 0.04 2.94 14.90
CA LEU A 36 1.31 2.55 15.52
C LEU A 36 1.41 1.05 15.85
N ALA A 37 0.38 0.24 15.53
CA ALA A 37 0.40 -1.22 15.68
C ALA A 37 1.46 -1.93 14.82
N GLY A 38 2.48 -1.23 14.36
CA GLY A 38 3.55 -1.73 13.51
C GLY A 38 3.21 -1.68 12.01
N GLY A 39 4.06 -2.31 11.22
CA GLY A 39 3.97 -2.32 9.76
C GLY A 39 5.32 -2.07 9.10
N LYS A 40 5.44 -2.44 7.83
CA LYS A 40 6.71 -2.27 7.08
C LYS A 40 6.89 -0.85 6.54
N ARG A 41 5.87 0.01 6.62
CA ARG A 41 5.85 1.38 6.09
C ARG A 41 6.35 1.48 4.64
N VAL A 42 5.92 0.53 3.82
CA VAL A 42 6.39 0.44 2.43
C VAL A 42 5.96 1.66 1.61
N ARG A 43 4.68 2.07 1.71
CA ARG A 43 4.14 3.19 0.92
C ARG A 43 4.80 4.53 1.28
N PRO A 44 4.89 4.95 2.54
CA PRO A 44 5.56 6.21 2.88
C PRO A 44 7.05 6.20 2.54
N THR A 45 7.73 5.06 2.73
CA THR A 45 9.13 4.91 2.32
C THR A 45 9.29 5.04 0.80
N LEU A 46 8.39 4.42 0.03
CA LEU A 46 8.35 4.54 -1.43
C LEU A 46 8.17 6.01 -1.86
N THR A 47 7.26 6.75 -1.22
CA THR A 47 7.03 8.18 -1.49
C THR A 47 8.32 8.99 -1.32
N MET A 48 9.04 8.80 -0.21
CA MET A 48 10.30 9.49 0.04
C MET A 48 11.42 9.08 -0.93
N LEU A 49 11.51 7.78 -1.28
CA LEU A 49 12.50 7.28 -2.24
C LEU A 49 12.26 7.80 -3.65
N VAL A 50 11.00 7.86 -4.08
CA VAL A 50 10.64 8.42 -5.40
C VAL A 50 10.95 9.91 -5.45
N CYS A 51 10.66 10.68 -4.41
CA CYS A 51 11.02 12.09 -4.33
C CYS A 51 12.53 12.29 -4.54
N GLU A 52 13.34 11.53 -3.82
CA GLU A 52 14.80 11.61 -3.94
C GLU A 52 15.29 11.15 -5.33
N ALA A 53 14.76 10.05 -5.87
CA ALA A 53 15.11 9.56 -7.20
C ALA A 53 14.72 10.55 -8.31
N ALA A 54 13.65 11.31 -8.12
CA ALA A 54 13.23 12.41 -9.00
C ALA A 54 14.04 13.70 -8.81
N GLY A 55 14.99 13.73 -7.87
CA GLY A 55 15.90 14.86 -7.62
C GLY A 55 15.42 15.86 -6.57
N GLY A 56 14.35 15.55 -5.82
CA GLY A 56 13.85 16.35 -4.69
C GLY A 56 14.52 16.01 -3.36
N ASP A 57 14.20 16.79 -2.33
CA ASP A 57 14.57 16.45 -0.94
C ASP A 57 13.53 15.48 -0.39
N PRO A 58 13.91 14.27 0.09
CA PRO A 58 12.96 13.32 0.66
C PRO A 58 12.17 13.86 1.86
N GLU A 59 12.65 14.91 2.55
CA GLU A 59 11.91 15.57 3.62
C GLU A 59 10.65 16.31 3.10
N ASP A 60 10.69 16.84 1.88
CA ASP A 60 9.54 17.51 1.25
C ASP A 60 8.39 16.51 0.96
N ALA A 61 8.70 15.21 0.88
CA ALA A 61 7.73 14.15 0.68
C ALA A 61 7.23 13.51 2.00
N LEU A 62 7.73 13.92 3.16
CA LEU A 62 7.42 13.26 4.44
C LEU A 62 5.93 13.33 4.76
N ASP A 63 5.33 14.51 4.69
CA ASP A 63 3.90 14.70 4.98
C ASP A 63 3.01 13.94 3.98
N PHE A 64 3.38 13.89 2.69
CA PHE A 64 2.68 13.08 1.70
C PHE A 64 2.81 11.58 1.98
N GLY A 65 4.00 11.12 2.39
CA GLY A 65 4.22 9.74 2.81
C GLY A 65 3.41 9.36 4.04
N VAL A 66 3.32 10.23 5.02
CA VAL A 66 2.47 10.05 6.20
C VAL A 66 1.00 10.03 5.80
N GLY A 67 0.55 10.96 4.96
CA GLY A 67 -0.82 11.02 4.47
C GLY A 67 -1.27 9.73 3.77
N ILE A 68 -0.47 9.19 2.85
CA ILE A 68 -0.83 7.94 2.18
C ILE A 68 -0.83 6.72 3.12
N GLU A 69 0.00 6.73 4.16
CA GLU A 69 -0.03 5.68 5.19
C GLU A 69 -1.29 5.78 6.06
N LEU A 70 -1.76 7.00 6.39
CA LEU A 70 -3.03 7.21 7.09
C LEU A 70 -4.22 6.73 6.25
N VAL A 71 -4.25 7.04 4.94
CA VAL A 71 -5.26 6.51 4.00
C VAL A 71 -5.24 4.98 3.99
N HIS A 72 -4.06 4.39 3.92
CA HIS A 72 -3.93 2.93 3.95
C HIS A 72 -4.43 2.32 5.27
N ASN A 73 -4.10 2.92 6.42
CA ASN A 73 -4.59 2.41 7.71
C ASN A 73 -6.12 2.60 7.84
N ALA A 74 -6.68 3.68 7.32
CA ALA A 74 -8.13 3.87 7.26
C ALA A 74 -8.80 2.77 6.44
N SER A 75 -8.26 2.39 5.28
CA SER A 75 -8.79 1.28 4.48
C SER A 75 -8.73 -0.04 5.23
N LEU A 76 -7.63 -0.33 5.94
CA LEU A 76 -7.50 -1.55 6.74
C LEU A 76 -8.54 -1.65 7.86
N VAL A 77 -8.93 -0.52 8.49
CA VAL A 77 -10.01 -0.51 9.50
C VAL A 77 -11.34 -0.92 8.86
N VAL A 78 -11.63 -0.42 7.67
CA VAL A 78 -12.85 -0.77 6.92
C VAL A 78 -12.82 -2.23 6.49
N ASP A 79 -11.70 -2.71 5.96
CA ASP A 79 -11.50 -4.11 5.58
C ASP A 79 -11.76 -5.05 6.77
N ASP A 80 -11.21 -4.74 7.94
CA ASP A 80 -11.42 -5.54 9.15
C ASP A 80 -12.88 -5.61 9.57
N ILE A 81 -13.66 -4.53 9.35
CA ILE A 81 -15.10 -4.50 9.61
C ILE A 81 -15.84 -5.39 8.61
N ILE A 82 -15.53 -5.27 7.32
CA ILE A 82 -16.15 -6.04 6.23
C ILE A 82 -15.90 -7.52 6.43
N ASP A 83 -14.66 -7.89 6.69
CA ASP A 83 -14.20 -9.27 6.87
C ASP A 83 -14.51 -9.85 8.24
N ARG A 84 -15.00 -9.02 9.17
CA ARG A 84 -15.14 -9.39 10.59
C ARG A 84 -13.86 -9.94 11.20
N SER A 85 -12.74 -9.42 10.78
CA SER A 85 -11.41 -9.83 11.23
C SER A 85 -11.14 -9.25 12.62
N ALA A 86 -11.13 -10.10 13.64
CA ALA A 86 -10.94 -9.64 15.03
C ALA A 86 -9.47 -9.28 15.34
N LEU A 87 -8.53 -9.68 14.49
CA LEU A 87 -7.09 -9.46 14.68
C LEU A 87 -6.47 -8.77 13.46
N ARG A 88 -5.58 -7.82 13.75
CA ARG A 88 -4.71 -7.16 12.76
C ARG A 88 -3.28 -7.12 13.30
N ARG A 89 -2.32 -7.69 12.56
CA ARG A 89 -0.89 -7.75 12.96
C ARG A 89 -0.65 -8.38 14.35
N GLY A 90 -1.52 -9.31 14.76
CA GLY A 90 -1.44 -10.01 16.05
C GLY A 90 -2.12 -9.30 17.22
N GLU A 91 -2.60 -8.07 17.04
CA GLU A 91 -3.36 -7.29 18.00
C GLU A 91 -4.86 -7.28 17.64
N ALA A 92 -5.71 -6.83 18.57
CA ALA A 92 -7.14 -6.67 18.30
C ALA A 92 -7.36 -5.60 17.21
N SER A 93 -8.19 -5.90 16.19
CA SER A 93 -8.59 -4.88 15.22
C SER A 93 -9.43 -3.78 15.87
N ALA A 94 -9.50 -2.60 15.25
CA ALA A 94 -10.21 -1.45 15.83
C ALA A 94 -11.67 -1.77 16.22
N TRP A 95 -12.42 -2.48 15.36
CA TRP A 95 -13.79 -2.84 15.69
C TRP A 95 -13.89 -3.88 16.81
N ALA A 96 -12.91 -4.78 16.94
CA ALA A 96 -12.88 -5.77 18.01
C ALA A 96 -12.51 -5.14 19.37
N ALA A 97 -11.62 -4.12 19.36
CA ALA A 97 -11.22 -3.39 20.55
C ALA A 97 -12.28 -2.38 21.01
N TYR A 98 -12.86 -1.61 20.10
CA TYR A 98 -13.67 -0.43 20.42
C TYR A 98 -15.13 -0.53 19.96
N GLY A 99 -15.47 -1.53 19.13
CA GLY A 99 -16.79 -1.67 18.49
C GLY A 99 -16.88 -0.96 17.14
N TYR A 100 -17.94 -1.26 16.37
CA TYR A 100 -18.11 -0.78 14.99
C TYR A 100 -18.18 0.75 14.88
N GLY A 101 -18.93 1.41 15.77
CA GLY A 101 -19.10 2.86 15.71
C GLY A 101 -17.78 3.61 15.86
N PRO A 102 -17.03 3.40 16.95
CA PRO A 102 -15.71 3.99 17.12
C PRO A 102 -14.72 3.65 15.99
N ALA A 103 -14.71 2.41 15.48
CA ALA A 103 -13.84 2.02 14.39
C ALA A 103 -14.13 2.81 13.09
N ILE A 104 -15.41 3.02 12.77
CA ILE A 104 -15.79 3.86 11.62
C ILE A 104 -15.32 5.30 11.82
N VAL A 105 -15.54 5.87 13.02
CA VAL A 105 -15.09 7.23 13.36
C VAL A 105 -13.55 7.34 13.28
N ALA A 106 -12.83 6.31 13.72
CA ALA A 106 -11.38 6.26 13.61
C ALA A 106 -10.93 6.27 12.13
N SER A 107 -11.57 5.48 11.27
CA SER A 107 -11.28 5.51 9.82
C SER A 107 -11.52 6.90 9.22
N ASP A 108 -12.65 7.53 9.53
CA ASP A 108 -12.96 8.90 9.06
C ASP A 108 -11.95 9.92 9.60
N GLY A 109 -11.52 9.79 10.85
CA GLY A 109 -10.50 10.63 11.47
C GLY A 109 -9.16 10.51 10.76
N LEU A 110 -8.71 9.26 10.46
CA LEU A 110 -7.48 9.02 9.71
C LEU A 110 -7.52 9.65 8.31
N LEU A 111 -8.65 9.56 7.61
CA LEU A 111 -8.82 10.20 6.30
C LEU A 111 -8.77 11.74 6.43
N GLY A 112 -9.40 12.31 7.45
CA GLY A 112 -9.37 13.75 7.72
C GLY A 112 -7.95 14.26 7.94
N GLU A 113 -7.17 13.58 8.81
CA GLU A 113 -5.77 13.91 9.06
C GLU A 113 -4.90 13.73 7.80
N ALA A 114 -5.14 12.67 7.01
CA ALA A 114 -4.43 12.44 5.75
C ALA A 114 -4.64 13.59 4.77
N PHE A 115 -5.89 13.98 4.55
CA PHE A 115 -6.21 15.08 3.61
C PHE A 115 -5.68 16.43 4.06
N ALA A 116 -5.49 16.65 5.36
CA ALA A 116 -4.89 17.86 5.90
C ALA A 116 -3.37 17.97 5.60
N LEU A 117 -2.72 16.86 5.25
CA LEU A 117 -1.29 16.82 4.89
C LEU A 117 -1.03 17.04 3.39
N PHE A 118 -2.06 16.95 2.54
CA PHE A 118 -1.91 17.14 1.08
C PHE A 118 -2.17 18.60 0.72
N ASP A 119 -1.14 19.41 0.69
CA ASP A 119 -1.21 20.85 0.38
C ASP A 119 -1.09 21.18 -1.12
N ASP A 120 -0.67 20.22 -1.97
CA ASP A 120 -0.62 20.32 -3.43
C ASP A 120 -1.92 19.75 -4.04
N PRO A 121 -2.63 20.51 -4.91
CA PRO A 121 -3.82 20.01 -5.60
C PRO A 121 -3.57 18.74 -6.44
N ARG A 122 -2.36 18.54 -6.98
CA ARG A 122 -2.00 17.31 -7.71
C ARG A 122 -1.96 16.11 -6.76
N ALA A 123 -1.38 16.29 -5.58
CA ALA A 123 -1.34 15.26 -4.54
C ALA A 123 -2.75 14.87 -4.09
N MET A 124 -3.60 15.86 -3.84
CA MET A 124 -5.00 15.64 -3.48
C MET A 124 -5.75 14.87 -4.57
N SER A 125 -5.53 15.20 -5.86
CA SER A 125 -6.16 14.49 -6.98
C SER A 125 -5.68 13.04 -7.07
N ALA A 126 -4.37 12.79 -6.99
CA ALA A 126 -3.79 11.45 -7.05
C ALA A 126 -4.35 10.52 -5.96
N VAL A 127 -4.47 11.03 -4.73
CA VAL A 127 -5.05 10.26 -3.62
C VAL A 127 -6.55 10.04 -3.78
N ALA A 128 -7.29 11.06 -4.24
CA ALA A 128 -8.72 10.92 -4.49
C ALA A 128 -9.01 9.87 -5.57
N ASP A 129 -8.25 9.87 -6.67
CA ASP A 129 -8.38 8.88 -7.75
C ASP A 129 -8.07 7.47 -7.24
N ALA A 130 -7.02 7.31 -6.43
CA ALA A 130 -6.66 6.03 -5.82
C ALA A 130 -7.74 5.53 -4.84
N MET A 131 -8.38 6.42 -4.08
CA MET A 131 -9.48 6.06 -3.19
C MET A 131 -10.73 5.63 -3.96
N VAL A 132 -11.03 6.26 -5.10
CA VAL A 132 -12.13 5.84 -5.99
C VAL A 132 -11.86 4.43 -6.49
N GLU A 133 -10.66 4.15 -7.00
CA GLU A 133 -10.29 2.82 -7.49
C GLU A 133 -10.32 1.77 -6.37
N LEU A 134 -9.82 2.11 -5.18
CA LEU A 134 -9.88 1.22 -4.03
C LEU A 134 -11.33 0.86 -3.68
N GLY A 135 -12.23 1.86 -3.62
CA GLY A 135 -13.66 1.64 -3.36
C GLY A 135 -14.33 0.79 -4.42
N GLU A 136 -14.00 1.00 -5.70
CA GLU A 136 -14.49 0.15 -6.80
C GLU A 136 -13.93 -1.27 -6.70
N GLY A 137 -12.67 -1.44 -6.27
CA GLY A 137 -12.06 -2.74 -6.00
C GLY A 137 -12.78 -3.49 -4.88
N GLU A 138 -13.02 -2.84 -3.75
CA GLU A 138 -13.78 -3.41 -2.63
C GLU A 138 -15.21 -3.80 -3.05
N ALA A 139 -15.90 -2.91 -3.76
CA ALA A 139 -17.25 -3.21 -4.25
C ALA A 139 -17.26 -4.40 -5.21
N THR A 140 -16.27 -4.51 -6.11
CA THR A 140 -16.11 -5.65 -7.02
C THR A 140 -15.90 -6.96 -6.24
N GLU A 141 -15.05 -6.96 -5.23
CA GLU A 141 -14.81 -8.15 -4.39
C GLU A 141 -16.07 -8.62 -3.66
N LEU A 142 -16.87 -7.68 -3.18
CA LEU A 142 -18.10 -7.98 -2.43
C LEU A 142 -19.26 -8.46 -3.30
N VAL A 143 -19.40 -7.93 -4.52
CA VAL A 143 -20.61 -8.09 -5.35
C VAL A 143 -20.35 -8.98 -6.56
N ASP A 144 -19.28 -8.72 -7.30
CA ASP A 144 -18.99 -9.29 -8.62
C ASP A 144 -17.66 -10.08 -8.62
N ARG A 145 -17.48 -11.00 -7.69
CA ARG A 145 -16.22 -11.74 -7.52
C ARG A 145 -15.57 -12.11 -8.85
N PRO A 146 -14.28 -11.81 -9.08
CA PRO A 146 -13.61 -12.11 -10.34
C PRO A 146 -13.62 -13.61 -10.63
N GLU A 147 -13.99 -13.97 -11.85
CA GLU A 147 -14.02 -15.34 -12.35
C GLU A 147 -12.91 -15.63 -13.37
N THR A 148 -12.25 -14.57 -13.86
CA THR A 148 -11.17 -14.66 -14.86
C THR A 148 -9.89 -13.99 -14.37
N GLU A 149 -8.74 -14.40 -14.96
CA GLU A 149 -7.45 -13.76 -14.70
C GLU A 149 -7.48 -12.26 -14.96
N GLU A 150 -8.14 -11.81 -16.04
CA GLU A 150 -8.23 -10.39 -16.39
C GLU A 150 -9.00 -9.59 -15.34
N GLU A 151 -10.12 -10.13 -14.85
CA GLU A 151 -10.90 -9.54 -13.77
C GLU A 151 -10.12 -9.50 -12.46
N TYR A 152 -9.40 -10.59 -12.13
CA TYR A 152 -8.51 -10.62 -10.97
C TYR A 152 -7.40 -9.57 -11.07
N MET A 153 -6.73 -9.46 -12.23
CA MET A 153 -5.69 -8.46 -12.45
C MET A 153 -6.23 -7.03 -12.33
N THR A 154 -7.48 -6.81 -12.72
CA THR A 154 -8.15 -5.52 -12.54
C THR A 154 -8.44 -5.26 -11.06
N LEU A 155 -8.92 -6.25 -10.33
CA LEU A 155 -9.11 -6.17 -8.87
C LEU A 155 -7.78 -5.86 -8.14
N ALA A 156 -6.70 -6.59 -8.47
CA ALA A 156 -5.39 -6.39 -7.86
C ALA A 156 -4.83 -4.97 -8.11
N ARG A 157 -5.02 -4.41 -9.33
CA ARG A 157 -4.65 -3.02 -9.62
C ARG A 157 -5.43 -2.05 -8.74
N ARG A 158 -6.76 -2.18 -8.68
CA ARG A 158 -7.63 -1.28 -7.92
C ARG A 158 -7.38 -1.37 -6.42
N LYS A 159 -7.34 -2.59 -5.87
CA LYS A 159 -7.29 -2.82 -4.43
C LYS A 159 -5.89 -2.59 -3.84
N THR A 160 -4.84 -3.00 -4.55
CA THR A 160 -3.46 -2.90 -4.07
C THR A 160 -2.63 -1.92 -4.89
N GLY A 161 -2.70 -2.00 -6.22
CA GLY A 161 -1.93 -1.17 -7.13
C GLY A 161 -2.20 0.32 -6.99
N ALA A 162 -3.45 0.73 -6.81
CA ALA A 162 -3.86 2.14 -6.76
C ALA A 162 -3.15 2.93 -5.64
N LEU A 163 -3.06 2.40 -4.42
CA LEU A 163 -2.36 3.07 -3.32
C LEU A 163 -0.82 3.03 -3.48
N PHE A 164 -0.26 2.03 -4.15
CA PHE A 164 1.16 2.04 -4.52
C PHE A 164 1.44 3.11 -5.58
N ARG A 165 0.58 3.20 -6.61
CA ARG A 165 0.65 4.24 -7.62
C ARG A 165 0.61 5.62 -6.99
N ALA A 166 -0.41 5.92 -6.16
CA ALA A 166 -0.52 7.19 -5.48
C ALA A 166 0.71 7.51 -4.62
N ALA A 167 1.27 6.53 -3.90
CA ALA A 167 2.47 6.73 -3.10
C ALA A 167 3.67 7.20 -3.94
N ALA A 168 3.86 6.64 -5.14
CA ALA A 168 4.93 7.05 -6.03
C ALA A 168 4.64 8.40 -6.72
N GLU A 169 3.40 8.62 -7.17
CA GLU A 169 2.98 9.90 -7.73
C GLU A 169 3.20 11.05 -6.72
N LEU A 170 2.84 10.85 -5.46
CA LEU A 170 3.07 11.79 -4.37
C LEU A 170 4.56 12.14 -4.21
N GLY A 171 5.44 11.13 -4.27
CA GLY A 171 6.88 11.36 -4.19
C GLY A 171 7.40 12.21 -5.36
N ALA A 172 6.98 11.90 -6.59
CA ALA A 172 7.35 12.66 -7.76
C ALA A 172 6.76 14.10 -7.75
N ILE A 173 5.54 14.27 -7.23
CA ILE A 173 4.90 15.58 -7.04
C ILE A 173 5.69 16.40 -6.03
N ALA A 174 6.12 15.82 -4.92
CA ALA A 174 6.95 16.50 -3.91
C ALA A 174 8.30 16.98 -4.47
N ALA A 175 8.85 16.27 -5.46
CA ALA A 175 10.04 16.68 -6.20
C ALA A 175 9.77 17.71 -7.31
N ASP A 176 8.52 18.22 -7.43
CA ASP A 176 8.07 19.10 -8.52
C ASP A 176 8.35 18.52 -9.93
N ALA A 177 8.30 17.20 -10.07
CA ALA A 177 8.50 16.53 -11.34
C ALA A 177 7.39 16.87 -12.37
N ASP A 178 7.73 16.76 -13.65
CA ASP A 178 6.75 16.93 -14.72
C ASP A 178 5.70 15.79 -14.72
N GLN A 179 4.57 16.03 -15.37
CA GLN A 179 3.45 15.10 -15.40
C GLN A 179 3.81 13.71 -15.94
N ARG A 180 4.69 13.64 -16.94
CA ARG A 180 5.12 12.37 -17.52
C ARG A 180 5.95 11.57 -16.52
N THR A 181 6.83 12.24 -15.79
CA THR A 181 7.65 11.60 -14.74
C THR A 181 6.76 11.10 -13.60
N VAL A 182 5.76 11.89 -13.17
CA VAL A 182 4.76 11.47 -12.16
C VAL A 182 4.02 10.21 -12.63
N GLU A 183 3.47 10.21 -13.84
CA GLU A 183 2.72 9.07 -14.40
C GLU A 183 3.60 7.82 -14.53
N THR A 184 4.88 7.98 -14.92
CA THR A 184 5.80 6.85 -15.08
C THR A 184 6.18 6.22 -13.74
N PHE A 185 6.43 7.02 -12.70
CA PHE A 185 6.61 6.49 -11.35
C PHE A 185 5.33 5.82 -10.82
N GLY A 186 4.17 6.39 -11.14
CA GLY A 186 2.87 5.78 -10.85
C GLY A 186 2.73 4.40 -11.49
N GLU A 187 3.05 4.28 -12.79
CA GLU A 187 3.02 2.99 -13.49
C GLU A 187 3.99 1.99 -12.86
N TYR A 188 5.23 2.38 -12.59
CA TYR A 188 6.20 1.55 -11.89
C TYR A 188 5.62 0.98 -10.61
N ALA A 189 5.10 1.84 -9.74
CA ALA A 189 4.63 1.42 -8.42
C ALA A 189 3.33 0.60 -8.46
N GLU A 190 2.41 0.89 -9.39
CA GLU A 190 1.23 0.06 -9.61
C GLU A 190 1.62 -1.39 -9.93
N ARG A 191 2.60 -1.58 -10.84
CA ARG A 191 3.11 -2.89 -11.22
C ARG A 191 3.75 -3.63 -10.04
N VAL A 192 4.55 -2.92 -9.24
CA VAL A 192 5.12 -3.47 -7.99
C VAL A 192 4.00 -3.92 -7.04
N GLY A 193 2.97 -3.10 -6.84
CA GLY A 193 1.81 -3.43 -6.00
C GLY A 193 1.05 -4.66 -6.49
N VAL A 194 0.82 -4.79 -7.80
CA VAL A 194 0.17 -5.96 -8.41
C VAL A 194 1.03 -7.22 -8.24
N ALA A 195 2.34 -7.14 -8.52
CA ALA A 195 3.26 -8.25 -8.31
C ALA A 195 3.28 -8.70 -6.85
N PHE A 196 3.26 -7.74 -5.91
CA PHE A 196 3.17 -8.02 -4.48
C PHE A 196 1.90 -8.80 -4.13
N GLN A 197 0.73 -8.37 -4.65
CA GLN A 197 -0.54 -9.05 -4.40
C GLN A 197 -0.54 -10.49 -4.93
N ILE A 198 -0.06 -10.71 -6.16
CA ILE A 198 0.04 -12.05 -6.74
C ILE A 198 0.91 -12.96 -5.86
N ARG A 199 2.04 -12.46 -5.36
CA ARG A 199 2.94 -13.23 -4.48
C ARG A 199 2.32 -13.51 -3.11
N ASP A 200 1.59 -12.55 -2.54
CA ASP A 200 0.88 -12.74 -1.27
C ASP A 200 -0.16 -13.86 -1.38
N ASP A 201 -0.95 -13.87 -2.46
CA ASP A 201 -1.95 -14.91 -2.76
C ASP A 201 -1.30 -16.31 -2.90
N VAL A 202 -0.16 -16.38 -3.58
CA VAL A 202 0.59 -17.66 -3.72
C VAL A 202 1.09 -18.16 -2.37
N LEU A 203 1.64 -17.26 -1.55
CA LEU A 203 2.14 -17.62 -0.21
C LEU A 203 1.00 -18.07 0.72
N ASP A 204 -0.16 -17.40 0.66
CA ASP A 204 -1.35 -17.81 1.42
C ASP A 204 -1.83 -19.21 1.02
N ALA A 205 -1.90 -19.49 -0.28
CA ALA A 205 -2.33 -20.78 -0.80
C ALA A 205 -1.34 -21.93 -0.57
N THR A 206 -0.04 -21.64 -0.47
CA THR A 206 1.01 -22.66 -0.23
C THR A 206 1.23 -22.98 1.24
N GLY A 207 0.62 -22.20 2.15
CA GLY A 207 0.72 -22.41 3.59
C GLY A 207 2.05 -21.98 4.20
N ASP A 208 2.79 -21.07 3.58
CA ASP A 208 4.06 -20.55 4.13
C ASP A 208 3.79 -19.41 5.11
N GLU A 209 3.34 -19.77 6.33
CA GLU A 209 3.03 -18.83 7.40
C GLU A 209 4.23 -17.94 7.80
N ALA A 210 5.46 -18.47 7.66
CA ALA A 210 6.67 -17.75 8.02
C ALA A 210 6.94 -16.58 7.05
N ALA A 211 6.61 -16.77 5.76
CA ALA A 211 6.74 -15.73 4.75
C ALA A 211 5.60 -14.70 4.79
N LEU A 212 4.38 -15.16 5.11
CA LEU A 212 3.19 -14.31 5.22
C LEU A 212 3.20 -13.38 6.45
N GLY A 213 3.74 -13.87 7.58
CA GLY A 213 3.60 -13.20 8.87
C GLY A 213 2.17 -13.20 9.43
N LYS A 214 1.29 -14.03 8.88
CA LYS A 214 -0.11 -14.29 9.29
C LYS A 214 -0.41 -15.79 9.09
N PRO A 215 -1.47 -16.38 9.73
CA PRO A 215 -1.90 -17.73 9.42
C PRO A 215 -2.23 -17.91 7.93
N ALA A 216 -1.81 -19.01 7.32
CA ALA A 216 -2.11 -19.34 5.94
C ALA A 216 -3.58 -19.79 5.77
N GLY A 217 -4.09 -19.70 4.52
CA GLY A 217 -5.46 -20.12 4.20
C GLY A 217 -6.54 -19.12 4.65
N GLN A 218 -6.17 -17.89 4.95
CA GLN A 218 -7.16 -16.86 5.30
C GLN A 218 -8.07 -16.52 4.13
N ASP A 219 -7.54 -16.45 2.91
CA ASP A 219 -8.32 -16.16 1.71
C ASP A 219 -9.35 -17.27 1.44
N GLU A 220 -8.99 -18.54 1.73
CA GLU A 220 -9.93 -19.63 1.64
C GLU A 220 -11.02 -19.55 2.71
N SER A 221 -10.67 -19.25 3.95
CA SER A 221 -11.62 -19.17 5.07
C SER A 221 -12.61 -18.01 4.93
N LEU A 222 -12.21 -16.91 4.27
CA LEU A 222 -13.03 -15.73 3.99
C LEU A 222 -13.66 -15.77 2.60
N GLU A 223 -13.42 -16.84 1.82
CA GLU A 223 -13.86 -16.96 0.42
C GLU A 223 -13.40 -15.79 -0.47
N ARG A 224 -12.24 -15.19 -0.17
CA ARG A 224 -11.69 -14.09 -0.97
C ARG A 224 -11.23 -14.58 -2.34
N PRO A 225 -11.40 -13.77 -3.38
CA PRO A 225 -10.80 -14.07 -4.67
C PRO A 225 -9.28 -13.99 -4.57
N SER A 226 -8.59 -15.04 -5.01
CA SER A 226 -7.14 -15.04 -5.17
C SER A 226 -6.78 -15.56 -6.55
N VAL A 227 -5.63 -15.16 -7.08
CA VAL A 227 -5.18 -15.61 -8.41
C VAL A 227 -5.09 -17.13 -8.50
N VAL A 228 -4.76 -17.79 -7.41
CA VAL A 228 -4.66 -19.26 -7.34
C VAL A 228 -6.02 -19.94 -7.49
N ARG A 229 -7.09 -19.31 -6.99
CA ARG A 229 -8.46 -19.83 -7.06
C ARG A 229 -9.17 -19.47 -8.35
N VAL A 230 -8.90 -18.28 -8.87
CA VAL A 230 -9.53 -17.76 -10.09
C VAL A 230 -8.93 -18.40 -11.35
N THR A 231 -7.67 -18.85 -11.28
CA THR A 231 -7.00 -19.49 -12.41
C THR A 231 -6.71 -20.96 -12.06
N ASP A 232 -7.04 -21.90 -12.94
CA ASP A 232 -6.63 -23.31 -12.81
C ASP A 232 -5.15 -23.52 -13.19
N ARG A 233 -4.29 -22.52 -12.92
CA ARG A 233 -2.88 -22.57 -13.29
C ARG A 233 -2.02 -23.13 -12.17
N PRO A 234 -0.94 -23.85 -12.50
CA PRO A 234 0.04 -24.23 -11.51
C PRO A 234 0.75 -23.01 -10.94
N VAL A 235 1.13 -23.07 -9.66
CA VAL A 235 1.82 -21.99 -8.92
C VAL A 235 3.01 -21.42 -9.70
N SER A 236 3.76 -22.27 -10.41
CA SER A 236 4.89 -21.82 -11.25
C SER A 236 4.49 -20.90 -12.40
N GLU A 237 3.28 -21.02 -12.94
CA GLU A 237 2.77 -20.10 -13.97
C GLU A 237 2.23 -18.80 -13.35
N ILE A 238 1.65 -18.91 -12.16
CA ILE A 238 1.20 -17.75 -11.40
C ILE A 238 2.41 -16.88 -10.99
N ASN A 239 3.50 -17.49 -10.54
CA ASN A 239 4.74 -16.79 -10.25
C ASN A 239 5.27 -16.01 -11.47
N ARG A 240 5.13 -16.57 -12.68
CA ARG A 240 5.49 -15.84 -13.91
C ARG A 240 4.59 -14.63 -14.21
N LEU A 241 3.36 -14.56 -13.65
CA LEU A 241 2.56 -13.33 -13.72
C LEU A 241 3.22 -12.23 -12.88
N ALA A 242 3.64 -12.55 -11.65
CA ALA A 242 4.35 -11.60 -10.80
C ALA A 242 5.68 -11.16 -11.43
N GLU A 243 6.45 -12.10 -12.00
CA GLU A 243 7.69 -11.81 -12.73
C GLU A 243 7.45 -10.82 -13.89
N ARG A 244 6.40 -11.02 -14.71
CA ARG A 244 6.04 -10.12 -15.81
C ARG A 244 5.65 -8.72 -15.33
N GLU A 245 4.92 -8.61 -14.22
CA GLU A 245 4.61 -7.28 -13.64
C GLU A 245 5.88 -6.61 -13.11
N GLY A 246 6.81 -7.36 -12.50
CA GLY A 246 8.13 -6.87 -12.10
C GLY A 246 8.98 -6.39 -13.29
N GLU A 247 9.03 -7.16 -14.38
CA GLU A 247 9.73 -6.76 -15.61
C GLU A 247 9.16 -5.45 -16.19
N ARG A 248 7.83 -5.29 -16.18
CA ARG A 248 7.18 -4.05 -16.61
C ARG A 248 7.47 -2.88 -15.68
N ALA A 249 7.49 -3.13 -14.36
CA ALA A 249 7.90 -2.12 -13.38
C ALA A 249 9.33 -1.64 -13.65
N THR A 250 10.29 -2.56 -13.83
CA THR A 250 11.68 -2.23 -14.16
C THR A 250 11.76 -1.42 -15.47
N ALA A 251 11.03 -1.84 -16.51
CA ALA A 251 11.02 -1.13 -17.77
C ALA A 251 10.47 0.30 -17.67
N ALA A 252 9.46 0.53 -16.83
CA ALA A 252 8.95 1.87 -16.53
C ALA A 252 10.02 2.72 -15.84
N LEU A 253 10.66 2.18 -14.79
CA LEU A 253 11.72 2.88 -14.05
C LEU A 253 12.92 3.21 -14.95
N ASP A 254 13.35 2.28 -15.81
CA ASP A 254 14.46 2.46 -16.76
C ASP A 254 14.16 3.49 -17.86
N SER A 255 12.89 3.80 -18.10
CA SER A 255 12.49 4.82 -19.08
C SER A 255 12.68 6.25 -18.56
N LEU A 256 12.92 6.41 -17.25
CA LEU A 256 13.19 7.68 -16.61
C LEU A 256 14.69 7.99 -16.61
N ASP A 257 15.02 9.26 -16.83
CA ASP A 257 16.40 9.76 -16.73
C ASP A 257 16.72 10.11 -15.27
N LEU A 258 16.93 9.07 -14.46
CA LEU A 258 17.21 9.20 -13.03
C LEU A 258 18.71 9.26 -12.78
N ALA A 259 19.11 10.10 -11.81
CA ALA A 259 20.47 10.10 -11.32
C ALA A 259 20.81 8.77 -10.63
N GLU A 260 22.07 8.33 -10.76
CA GLU A 260 22.60 7.21 -9.99
C GLU A 260 22.59 7.57 -8.48
N GLY A 261 22.14 6.64 -7.63
CA GLY A 261 22.07 6.88 -6.20
C GLY A 261 21.33 5.79 -5.42
N GLU A 262 21.42 5.85 -4.10
CA GLU A 262 20.83 4.84 -3.22
C GLU A 262 19.30 4.73 -3.41
N ALA A 263 18.60 5.84 -3.64
CA ALA A 263 17.16 5.82 -3.87
C ALA A 263 16.79 4.97 -5.09
N ARG A 264 17.48 5.17 -6.23
CA ARG A 264 17.28 4.37 -7.44
C ARG A 264 17.58 2.89 -7.19
N GLU A 265 18.70 2.58 -6.57
CA GLU A 265 19.08 1.20 -6.24
C GLU A 265 18.03 0.50 -5.35
N TYR A 266 17.41 1.23 -4.42
CA TYR A 266 16.34 0.70 -3.59
C TYR A 266 15.05 0.47 -4.36
N LEU A 267 14.67 1.35 -5.29
CA LEU A 267 13.50 1.13 -6.17
C LEU A 267 13.70 -0.12 -7.03
N GLU A 268 14.87 -0.29 -7.63
CA GLU A 268 15.24 -1.50 -8.39
C GLU A 268 15.19 -2.75 -7.50
N SER A 269 15.76 -2.66 -6.29
CA SER A 269 15.77 -3.75 -5.30
C SER A 269 14.37 -4.10 -4.78
N LEU A 270 13.46 -3.11 -4.65
CA LEU A 270 12.07 -3.36 -4.24
C LEU A 270 11.35 -4.23 -5.26
N THR A 271 11.55 -3.98 -6.55
CA THR A 271 10.97 -4.81 -7.63
C THR A 271 11.50 -6.24 -7.55
N ALA A 272 12.82 -6.41 -7.43
CA ALA A 272 13.43 -7.74 -7.27
C ALA A 272 12.92 -8.46 -6.02
N PHE A 273 12.87 -7.77 -4.88
CA PHE A 273 12.36 -8.33 -3.62
C PHE A 273 10.92 -8.83 -3.73
N VAL A 274 10.05 -8.07 -4.38
CA VAL A 274 8.64 -8.46 -4.54
C VAL A 274 8.51 -9.71 -5.41
N VAL A 275 9.29 -9.80 -6.49
CA VAL A 275 9.27 -10.94 -7.41
C VAL A 275 9.92 -12.19 -6.81
N GLU A 276 11.05 -12.02 -6.10
CA GLU A 276 11.84 -13.12 -5.51
C GLU A 276 11.38 -13.53 -4.11
N ARG A 277 10.31 -12.95 -3.59
CA ARG A 277 9.80 -13.22 -2.24
C ARG A 277 9.42 -14.71 -2.07
N GLU A 278 10.42 -15.52 -1.77
CA GLU A 278 10.27 -16.97 -1.44
C GLU A 278 10.32 -17.23 0.07
N ARG A 279 10.61 -16.19 0.88
CA ARG A 279 10.71 -16.30 2.35
C ARG A 279 10.39 -15.00 3.07
#